data_803d03d5de2e26d44efde678b2d1d5a0
#
_entry.id   803d03d5de2e26d44efde678b2d1d5a0
#
_cell.length_a   1.000
_cell.length_b   1.000
_cell.length_c   1.000
_cell.angle_alpha   90.00
_cell.angle_beta   90.00
_cell.angle_gamma   90.00
#
_symmetry.space_group_name_H-M   'P 1'
#
loop_
_entity.id
_entity.type
_entity.pdbx_description
1 polymer ?
#
loop_
_entity_poly.entity_id
_entity_poly.type
_entity_poly.pdbx_seq_one_letter_code
_entity_poly.pdbx_strand_id
1 'polypeptide(L)'
;MIYIEEFTDIFTGDQSDIFYAQCISADFGMGAGIAVAFNRYLNCKSEILKSYPDTLVRKFDRNEAPLCVLTNRCYNLITKRNYWNKPDYNSFKASLSALKTMIIADNITTLVIPPLGCGLDKLSYDKVRKLIFDYFDDVPVKIICRTNNKKFAETYFNKNI
;
A
#
# COMPACT_ATOMS: atom_id res chain seq x y z
N MET A 1 12.27 9.54 8.76
CA MET A 1 11.84 9.02 7.43
C MET A 1 12.48 9.84 6.33
N ILE A 2 12.86 9.17 5.24
CA ILE A 2 13.21 9.81 3.96
C ILE A 2 12.10 9.46 2.98
N TYR A 3 11.54 10.45 2.30
CA TYR A 3 10.47 10.23 1.33
C TYR A 3 10.92 10.71 -0.05
N ILE A 4 10.86 9.82 -1.04
CA ILE A 4 11.31 10.08 -2.40
C ILE A 4 10.17 9.80 -3.36
N GLU A 5 10.02 10.63 -4.38
CA GLU A 5 9.01 10.46 -5.44
C GLU A 5 9.72 10.22 -6.77
N GLU A 6 9.37 9.14 -7.47
CA GLU A 6 10.03 8.76 -8.73
C GLU A 6 8.99 8.42 -9.81
N PHE A 7 9.19 8.98 -11.00
CA PHE A 7 8.44 8.57 -12.20
C PHE A 7 9.15 7.39 -12.85
N THR A 8 8.73 6.17 -12.49
CA THR A 8 9.27 4.93 -13.02
C THR A 8 8.33 3.76 -12.68
N ASP A 9 8.60 2.58 -13.23
CA ASP A 9 7.88 1.38 -12.88
C ASP A 9 8.10 1.02 -11.41
N ILE A 10 7.05 0.44 -10.79
CA ILE A 10 7.05 0.13 -9.36
C ILE A 10 8.19 -0.83 -8.96
N PHE A 11 8.56 -1.77 -9.83
CA PHE A 11 9.56 -2.80 -9.54
C PHE A 11 10.96 -2.49 -10.10
N THR A 12 11.19 -1.26 -10.57
CA THR A 12 12.51 -0.85 -11.06
C THR A 12 13.58 -1.06 -9.98
N GLY A 13 14.66 -1.76 -10.34
CA GLY A 13 15.79 -2.00 -9.44
C GLY A 13 15.46 -2.88 -8.24
N ASP A 14 14.48 -3.79 -8.37
CA ASP A 14 14.08 -4.66 -7.28
C ASP A 14 15.25 -5.50 -6.75
N GLN A 15 15.34 -5.60 -5.43
CA GLN A 15 16.29 -6.42 -4.69
C GLN A 15 15.59 -7.06 -3.50
N SER A 16 16.19 -8.11 -2.93
CA SER A 16 15.57 -8.91 -1.86
C SER A 16 15.32 -8.15 -0.56
N ASP A 17 16.01 -7.05 -0.33
CA ASP A 17 15.82 -6.19 0.85
C ASP A 17 14.81 -5.06 0.65
N ILE A 18 14.25 -4.94 -0.56
CA ILE A 18 13.20 -3.96 -0.87
C ILE A 18 11.83 -4.59 -0.58
N PHE A 19 11.04 -3.90 0.22
CA PHE A 19 9.66 -4.26 0.50
C PHE A 19 8.71 -3.28 -0.16
N TYR A 20 7.48 -3.72 -0.35
CA TYR A 20 6.43 -3.00 -1.08
C TYR A 20 5.18 -2.88 -0.23
N ALA A 21 4.30 -1.95 -0.57
CA ALA A 21 2.97 -1.87 0.02
C ALA A 21 1.93 -1.48 -1.03
N GLN A 22 0.73 -2.01 -0.88
CA GLN A 22 -0.43 -1.67 -1.70
C GLN A 22 -1.70 -1.67 -0.85
N CYS A 23 -2.76 -1.04 -1.35
CA CYS A 23 -4.10 -1.09 -0.75
C CYS A 23 -4.94 -2.14 -1.47
N ILE A 24 -5.61 -3.00 -0.70
CA ILE A 24 -6.51 -4.03 -1.23
C ILE A 24 -7.83 -4.04 -0.46
N SER A 25 -8.81 -4.77 -0.98
CA SER A 25 -10.07 -5.03 -0.30
C SER A 25 -10.06 -6.35 0.46
N ALA A 26 -10.95 -6.50 1.44
CA ALA A 26 -11.08 -7.72 2.24
C ALA A 26 -11.53 -8.94 1.41
N ASP A 27 -12.18 -8.73 0.26
CA ASP A 27 -12.61 -9.79 -0.65
C ASP A 27 -11.52 -10.26 -1.62
N PHE A 28 -10.34 -9.62 -1.58
CA PHE A 28 -9.20 -9.91 -2.47
C PHE A 28 -9.50 -9.74 -3.96
N GLY A 29 -10.42 -8.85 -4.31
CA GLY A 29 -10.77 -8.53 -5.69
C GLY A 29 -9.71 -7.66 -6.36
N MET A 30 -8.56 -8.24 -6.74
CA MET A 30 -7.38 -7.55 -7.24
C MET A 30 -7.26 -7.64 -8.77
N GLY A 31 -8.36 -7.43 -9.48
CA GLY A 31 -8.41 -7.60 -10.93
C GLY A 31 -8.08 -6.35 -11.74
N ALA A 32 -7.79 -5.21 -11.10
CA ALA A 32 -7.56 -3.95 -11.80
C ALA A 32 -6.51 -3.09 -11.09
N GLY A 33 -6.01 -2.07 -11.80
CA GLY A 33 -5.05 -1.12 -11.26
C GLY A 33 -3.71 -1.76 -10.93
N ILE A 34 -3.01 -1.19 -9.96
CA ILE A 34 -1.66 -1.63 -9.57
C ILE A 34 -1.65 -3.06 -8.99
N ALA A 35 -2.78 -3.54 -8.45
CA ALA A 35 -2.89 -4.89 -7.90
C ALA A 35 -2.54 -5.96 -8.94
N VAL A 36 -2.83 -5.73 -10.22
CA VAL A 36 -2.48 -6.65 -11.31
C VAL A 36 -0.97 -6.84 -11.37
N ALA A 37 -0.19 -5.77 -11.31
CA ALA A 37 1.27 -5.82 -11.33
C ALA A 37 1.81 -6.52 -10.08
N PHE A 38 1.27 -6.25 -8.90
CA PHE A 38 1.67 -6.91 -7.66
C PHE A 38 1.37 -8.41 -7.68
N ASN A 39 0.22 -8.82 -8.24
CA ASN A 39 -0.11 -10.23 -8.39
C ASN A 39 0.84 -10.94 -9.36
N ARG A 40 1.17 -10.29 -10.46
CA ARG A 40 2.06 -10.86 -11.47
C ARG A 40 3.48 -11.02 -10.95
N TYR A 41 3.99 -10.03 -10.23
CA TYR A 41 5.38 -9.99 -9.79
C TYR A 41 5.62 -10.65 -8.44
N LEU A 42 4.72 -10.45 -7.46
CA LEU A 42 4.89 -10.93 -6.09
C LEU A 42 3.85 -11.96 -5.65
N ASN A 43 2.94 -12.39 -6.52
CA ASN A 43 1.89 -13.39 -6.24
C ASN A 43 1.05 -13.05 -5.00
N CYS A 44 0.75 -11.78 -4.77
CA CYS A 44 0.09 -11.32 -3.55
C CYS A 44 -1.24 -12.03 -3.28
N LYS A 45 -2.11 -12.15 -4.31
CA LYS A 45 -3.42 -12.80 -4.15
C LYS A 45 -3.28 -14.28 -3.82
N SER A 46 -2.42 -15.01 -4.53
CA SER A 46 -2.17 -16.42 -4.28
C SER A 46 -1.64 -16.65 -2.88
N GLU A 47 -0.70 -15.82 -2.43
CA GLU A 47 -0.09 -15.95 -1.12
C GLU A 47 -1.06 -15.59 0.02
N ILE A 48 -1.86 -14.52 -0.12
CA ILE A 48 -2.80 -14.16 0.93
C ILE A 48 -3.92 -15.19 1.08
N LEU A 49 -4.35 -15.82 -0.03
CA LEU A 49 -5.35 -16.90 0.00
C LEU A 49 -4.86 -18.16 0.71
N LYS A 50 -3.54 -18.40 0.78
CA LYS A 50 -3.00 -19.52 1.57
C LYS A 50 -3.27 -19.31 3.06
N SER A 51 -3.15 -18.09 3.57
CA SER A 51 -3.42 -17.76 4.96
C SER A 51 -4.90 -17.55 5.25
N TYR A 52 -5.66 -17.06 4.29
CA TYR A 52 -7.08 -16.73 4.43
C TYR A 52 -7.88 -17.28 3.24
N PRO A 53 -8.13 -18.61 3.20
CA PRO A 53 -8.79 -19.25 2.03
C PRO A 53 -10.20 -18.72 1.75
N ASP A 54 -10.90 -18.29 2.79
CA ASP A 54 -12.28 -17.76 2.70
C ASP A 54 -12.33 -16.23 2.61
N THR A 55 -11.21 -15.60 2.26
CA THR A 55 -11.03 -14.14 2.29
C THR A 55 -11.11 -13.56 3.72
N LEU A 56 -11.16 -12.23 3.81
CA LEU A 56 -11.26 -11.53 5.09
C LEU A 56 -12.60 -10.84 5.32
N VAL A 57 -13.59 -11.06 4.44
CA VAL A 57 -14.87 -10.33 4.49
C VAL A 57 -15.60 -10.54 5.81
N ARG A 58 -15.69 -11.78 6.29
CA ARG A 58 -16.39 -12.08 7.56
C ARG A 58 -15.66 -11.47 8.75
N LYS A 59 -14.33 -11.54 8.77
CA LYS A 59 -13.52 -10.93 9.83
C LYS A 59 -13.62 -9.41 9.77
N PHE A 60 -13.65 -8.83 8.59
CA PHE A 60 -13.84 -7.41 8.39
C PHE A 60 -15.18 -6.92 8.98
N ASP A 61 -16.26 -7.66 8.73
CA ASP A 61 -17.60 -7.35 9.26
C ASP A 61 -17.65 -7.39 10.80
N ARG A 62 -16.77 -8.18 11.43
CA ARG A 62 -16.70 -8.31 12.90
C ARG A 62 -15.63 -7.42 13.53
N ASN A 63 -14.98 -6.55 12.77
CA ASN A 63 -13.81 -5.79 13.21
C ASN A 63 -12.65 -6.67 13.72
N GLU A 64 -12.49 -7.85 13.17
CA GLU A 64 -11.46 -8.82 13.54
C GLU A 64 -10.42 -9.02 12.44
N ALA A 65 -10.60 -8.38 11.27
CA ALA A 65 -9.66 -8.51 10.16
C ALA A 65 -8.34 -7.82 10.48
N PRO A 66 -7.20 -8.44 10.12
CA PRO A 66 -5.94 -7.71 10.12
C PRO A 66 -6.05 -6.54 9.14
N LEU A 67 -5.48 -5.40 9.49
CA LEU A 67 -5.52 -4.20 8.65
C LEU A 67 -4.34 -4.13 7.70
N CYS A 68 -3.33 -4.99 7.90
CA CYS A 68 -2.16 -5.11 7.02
C CYS A 68 -1.65 -6.54 7.07
N VAL A 69 -1.41 -7.15 5.92
CA VAL A 69 -0.94 -8.53 5.80
C VAL A 69 0.29 -8.57 4.90
N LEU A 70 1.38 -9.13 5.40
CA LEU A 70 2.62 -9.31 4.63
C LEU A 70 2.54 -10.58 3.79
N THR A 71 2.79 -10.45 2.49
CA THR A 71 2.97 -11.57 1.55
C THR A 71 4.16 -11.27 0.65
N ASN A 72 5.15 -12.16 0.57
CA ASN A 72 6.29 -12.00 -0.36
C ASN A 72 6.84 -10.58 -0.47
N ARG A 73 7.31 -9.99 0.57
CA ARG A 73 7.84 -8.62 0.58
C ARG A 73 6.81 -7.53 0.22
N CYS A 74 5.51 -7.85 0.26
CA CYS A 74 4.44 -6.88 0.03
C CYS A 74 3.52 -6.78 1.23
N TYR A 75 3.41 -5.59 1.81
CA TYR A 75 2.43 -5.26 2.82
C TYR A 75 1.12 -4.87 2.15
N ASN A 76 0.10 -5.68 2.36
CA ASN A 76 -1.23 -5.46 1.78
C ASN A 76 -2.10 -4.78 2.83
N LEU A 77 -2.42 -3.51 2.61
CA LEU A 77 -3.29 -2.72 3.49
C LEU A 77 -4.74 -3.04 3.16
N ILE A 78 -5.50 -3.50 4.15
CA ILE A 78 -6.93 -3.81 3.99
C ILE A 78 -7.71 -2.54 4.30
N THR A 79 -8.16 -1.83 3.26
CA THR A 79 -8.74 -0.49 3.40
C THR A 79 -10.23 -0.43 3.17
N LYS A 80 -10.83 -1.50 2.66
CA LYS A 80 -12.27 -1.56 2.33
C LYS A 80 -12.76 -3.00 2.30
N ARG A 81 -14.10 -3.17 2.38
CA ARG A 81 -14.72 -4.49 2.40
C ARG A 81 -14.61 -5.21 1.05
N ASN A 82 -15.12 -4.59 0.01
CA ASN A 82 -15.20 -5.17 -1.34
C ASN A 82 -14.43 -4.32 -2.34
N TYR A 83 -13.98 -4.95 -3.45
CA TYR A 83 -13.17 -4.25 -4.44
C TYR A 83 -13.90 -3.05 -5.09
N TRP A 84 -15.24 -3.07 -5.15
CA TRP A 84 -16.03 -1.97 -5.71
C TRP A 84 -16.32 -0.83 -4.71
N ASN A 85 -16.02 -1.04 -3.43
CA ASN A 85 -16.18 0.02 -2.43
C ASN A 85 -15.06 1.06 -2.56
N LYS A 86 -15.27 2.21 -1.94
CA LYS A 86 -14.21 3.23 -1.78
C LYS A 86 -13.79 3.27 -0.33
N PRO A 87 -12.47 3.33 -0.03
CA PRO A 87 -12.02 3.53 1.33
C PRO A 87 -12.35 4.95 1.79
N ASP A 88 -12.52 5.13 3.08
CA ASP A 88 -12.50 6.45 3.70
C ASP A 88 -11.13 6.71 4.35
N TYR A 89 -10.91 7.96 4.79
CA TYR A 89 -9.64 8.31 5.42
C TYR A 89 -9.44 7.64 6.78
N ASN A 90 -10.52 7.30 7.49
CA ASN A 90 -10.41 6.59 8.77
C ASN A 90 -9.92 5.16 8.58
N SER A 91 -10.47 4.43 7.62
CA SER A 91 -9.99 3.07 7.30
C SER A 91 -8.56 3.09 6.75
N PHE A 92 -8.22 4.09 5.93
CA PHE A 92 -6.86 4.27 5.42
C PHE A 92 -5.88 4.54 6.56
N LYS A 93 -6.20 5.45 7.48
CA LYS A 93 -5.36 5.75 8.65
C LYS A 93 -5.14 4.52 9.52
N ALA A 94 -6.19 3.73 9.78
CA ALA A 94 -6.07 2.51 10.57
C ALA A 94 -5.13 1.50 9.93
N SER A 95 -5.22 1.30 8.61
CA SER A 95 -4.32 0.42 7.88
C SER A 95 -2.89 0.95 7.82
N LEU A 96 -2.74 2.26 7.70
CA LEU A 96 -1.42 2.91 7.73
C LEU A 96 -0.74 2.77 9.08
N SER A 97 -1.50 2.87 10.17
CA SER A 97 -1.01 2.61 11.53
C SER A 97 -0.53 1.17 11.69
N ALA A 98 -1.29 0.21 11.16
CA ALA A 98 -0.89 -1.20 11.16
C ALA A 98 0.38 -1.43 10.35
N LEU A 99 0.51 -0.79 9.19
CA LEU A 99 1.74 -0.82 8.39
C LEU A 99 2.94 -0.31 9.19
N LYS A 100 2.81 0.83 9.86
CA LYS A 100 3.88 1.39 10.70
C LYS A 100 4.35 0.38 11.74
N THR A 101 3.43 -0.24 12.45
CA THR A 101 3.75 -1.26 13.46
C THR A 101 4.57 -2.41 12.87
N MET A 102 4.16 -2.91 11.71
CA MET A 102 4.86 -4.01 11.03
C MET A 102 6.23 -3.60 10.50
N ILE A 103 6.34 -2.44 9.90
CA ILE A 103 7.62 -1.90 9.38
C ILE A 103 8.66 -1.80 10.51
N ILE A 104 8.25 -1.31 11.67
CA ILE A 104 9.13 -1.20 12.84
C ILE A 104 9.53 -2.58 13.35
N ALA A 105 8.56 -3.49 13.53
CA ALA A 105 8.80 -4.83 14.03
C ALA A 105 9.70 -5.65 13.10
N ASP A 106 9.55 -5.48 11.80
CA ASP A 106 10.30 -6.22 10.78
C ASP A 106 11.62 -5.54 10.39
N ASN A 107 11.94 -4.40 11.00
CA ASN A 107 13.18 -3.63 10.72
C ASN A 107 13.35 -3.30 9.23
N ILE A 108 12.27 -2.92 8.56
CA ILE A 108 12.30 -2.59 7.13
C ILE A 108 12.99 -1.24 6.94
N THR A 109 13.98 -1.19 6.06
CA THR A 109 14.74 0.03 5.78
C THR A 109 14.34 0.71 4.48
N THR A 110 13.82 -0.05 3.51
CA THR A 110 13.36 0.48 2.22
C THR A 110 11.98 -0.07 1.86
N LEU A 111 11.03 0.84 1.69
CA LEU A 111 9.65 0.53 1.31
C LEU A 111 9.30 1.28 0.03
N VAL A 112 8.90 0.54 -1.00
CA VAL A 112 8.43 1.11 -2.27
C VAL A 112 6.92 1.03 -2.32
N ILE A 113 6.28 2.14 -2.63
CA ILE A 113 4.82 2.23 -2.68
C ILE A 113 4.36 2.91 -3.97
N PRO A 114 3.19 2.55 -4.50
CA PRO A 114 2.48 3.42 -5.42
C PRO A 114 1.85 4.60 -4.64
N PRO A 115 1.24 5.58 -5.30
CA PRO A 115 0.40 6.55 -4.62
C PRO A 115 -0.80 5.82 -3.97
N LEU A 116 -0.64 5.41 -2.72
CA LEU A 116 -1.58 4.56 -1.99
C LEU A 116 -2.99 5.15 -1.99
N GLY A 117 -3.97 4.38 -2.47
CA GLY A 117 -5.37 4.79 -2.49
C GLY A 117 -5.71 5.90 -3.49
N CYS A 118 -4.77 6.36 -4.31
CA CYS A 118 -4.97 7.52 -5.21
C CYS A 118 -5.30 7.14 -6.65
N GLY A 119 -5.33 5.85 -6.98
CA GLY A 119 -5.75 5.36 -8.29
C GLY A 119 -7.27 5.19 -8.36
N LEU A 120 -7.72 3.95 -8.48
CA LEU A 120 -9.15 3.62 -8.56
C LEU A 120 -9.93 4.04 -7.31
N ASP A 121 -9.29 4.07 -6.14
CA ASP A 121 -9.90 4.46 -4.86
C ASP A 121 -10.06 5.97 -4.70
N LYS A 122 -9.41 6.76 -5.53
CA LYS A 122 -9.59 8.22 -5.66
C LYS A 122 -9.35 9.04 -4.39
N LEU A 123 -8.51 8.59 -3.47
CA LEU A 123 -8.05 9.43 -2.37
C LEU A 123 -7.15 10.55 -2.91
N SER A 124 -7.12 11.67 -2.21
CA SER A 124 -6.25 12.80 -2.58
C SER A 124 -4.80 12.49 -2.24
N TYR A 125 -3.89 12.58 -3.21
CA TYR A 125 -2.48 12.32 -2.98
C TYR A 125 -1.86 13.29 -1.96
N ASP A 126 -2.22 14.56 -1.99
CA ASP A 126 -1.71 15.53 -1.02
C ASP A 126 -2.08 15.15 0.41
N LYS A 127 -3.31 14.67 0.63
CA LYS A 127 -3.75 14.19 1.94
C LYS A 127 -3.07 12.88 2.33
N VAL A 128 -2.94 11.94 1.41
CA VAL A 128 -2.27 10.65 1.64
C VAL A 128 -0.79 10.89 1.99
N ARG A 129 -0.10 11.73 1.22
CA ARG A 129 1.30 12.07 1.49
C ARG A 129 1.47 12.71 2.87
N LYS A 130 0.58 13.64 3.22
CA LYS A 130 0.60 14.25 4.56
C LYS A 130 0.43 13.21 5.66
N LEU A 131 -0.49 12.26 5.49
CA LEU A 131 -0.68 11.18 6.46
C LEU A 131 0.56 10.30 6.57
N ILE A 132 1.23 9.98 5.47
CA ILE A 132 2.48 9.21 5.49
C ILE A 132 3.54 9.97 6.32
N PHE A 133 3.69 11.27 6.10
CA PHE A 133 4.61 12.08 6.91
C PHE A 133 4.21 12.07 8.39
N ASP A 134 2.93 12.26 8.69
CA ASP A 134 2.44 12.27 10.08
C ASP A 134 2.72 10.94 10.80
N TYR A 135 2.55 9.80 10.12
CA TYR A 135 2.72 8.48 10.74
C TYR A 135 4.16 8.00 10.77
N PHE A 136 4.99 8.34 9.78
CA PHE A 136 6.32 7.76 9.62
C PHE A 136 7.48 8.72 9.89
N ASP A 137 7.22 9.95 10.29
CA ASP A 137 8.25 10.97 10.51
C ASP A 137 9.37 10.48 11.44
N ASP A 138 9.04 9.76 12.50
CA ASP A 138 9.96 9.23 13.49
C ASP A 138 10.49 7.81 13.18
N VAL A 139 10.15 7.24 12.03
CA VAL A 139 10.55 5.87 11.66
C VAL A 139 11.78 5.92 10.76
N PRO A 140 12.84 5.13 11.06
CA PRO A 140 14.06 5.10 10.24
C PRO A 140 13.88 4.26 8.98
N VAL A 141 13.04 4.72 8.06
CA VAL A 141 12.72 4.05 6.81
C VAL A 141 12.85 5.02 5.63
N LYS A 142 13.29 4.51 4.50
CA LYS A 142 13.21 5.23 3.23
C LYS A 142 11.98 4.73 2.48
N ILE A 143 11.03 5.64 2.22
CA ILE A 143 9.81 5.36 1.46
C ILE A 143 9.98 5.98 0.07
N ILE A 144 9.85 5.15 -0.95
CA ILE A 144 9.93 5.57 -2.35
C ILE A 144 8.58 5.40 -2.99
N CYS A 145 7.91 6.50 -3.30
CA CYS A 145 6.64 6.50 -4.00
C CYS A 145 6.87 6.54 -5.49
N ARG A 146 6.40 5.53 -6.21
CA ARG A 146 6.60 5.38 -7.65
C ARG A 146 5.30 5.36 -8.42
N THR A 147 5.28 6.04 -9.55
CA THR A 147 4.20 5.94 -10.53
C THR A 147 4.78 5.91 -11.94
N ASN A 148 4.18 5.13 -12.83
CA ASN A 148 4.47 5.16 -14.26
C ASN A 148 3.48 6.04 -15.03
N ASN A 149 2.60 6.73 -14.32
CA ASN A 149 1.65 7.67 -14.92
C ASN A 149 2.31 9.05 -15.01
N LYS A 150 2.67 9.45 -16.23
CA LYS A 150 3.37 10.71 -16.48
C LYS A 150 2.59 11.93 -16.01
N LYS A 151 1.29 11.96 -16.29
CA LYS A 151 0.43 13.09 -15.90
C LYS A 151 0.34 13.21 -14.37
N PHE A 152 0.21 12.09 -13.68
CA PHE A 152 0.19 12.08 -12.21
C PHE A 152 1.51 12.61 -11.65
N ALA A 153 2.64 12.12 -12.17
CA ALA A 153 3.96 12.58 -11.73
C ALA A 153 4.15 14.08 -11.98
N GLU A 154 3.75 14.58 -13.15
CA GLU A 154 3.82 16.01 -13.47
C GLU A 154 2.96 16.86 -12.53
N THR A 155 1.78 16.33 -12.13
CA THR A 155 0.86 17.05 -11.26
C THR A 155 1.32 17.07 -9.81
N TYR A 156 1.88 15.98 -9.29
CA TYR A 156 2.08 15.79 -7.86
C TYR A 156 3.52 15.60 -7.42
N PHE A 157 4.43 15.08 -8.28
CA PHE A 157 5.80 14.79 -7.89
C PHE A 157 6.69 16.01 -8.08
N ASN A 158 7.75 16.09 -7.26
CA ASN A 158 8.80 17.13 -7.33
C ASN A 158 8.27 18.57 -7.19
N LYS A 159 7.11 18.73 -6.58
CA LYS A 159 6.67 20.07 -6.18
C LYS A 159 7.36 20.43 -4.88
N ASN A 160 7.99 21.60 -4.87
CA ASN A 160 8.53 22.17 -3.65
C ASN A 160 7.41 22.32 -2.63
N ILE A 161 7.60 21.68 -1.53
CA ILE A 161 6.66 21.70 -0.42
C ILE A 161 7.17 22.71 0.60
#